data_5fb17a41b6158471b6b3984cf8466761
#
_entry.id   5fb17a41b6158471b6b3984cf8466761
#
_cell.length_a   1.000
_cell.length_b   1.000
_cell.length_c   1.000
_cell.angle_alpha   90.00
_cell.angle_beta   90.00
_cell.angle_gamma   90.00
#
_symmetry.space_group_name_H-M   'P 1'
#
loop_
_entity.id
_entity.type
_entity.pdbx_description
1 polymer ?
#
loop_
_entity_poly.entity_id
_entity_poly.type
_entity_poly.pdbx_seq_one_letter_code
_entity_poly.pdbx_strand_id
1 'polypeptide(L)'
;MRIGDFKDSYVADEAVFKTPTVRFWLGVLFAALLIFPFVAGNYWLYMANLVGVAIVAAVGLNILTGFAGQISLGHAAFVGIGAYTAAILTTRLGVPFLLCLPLSGVSAAFFGLIVGGPSMRMKGLYLCIATLAAQVIFEFIFVHWESMTGGIRGINLPAPSVLGFSLDNEFKFYFVTLAVVVVCVTAARNIFRTRVGRALIAIRDRDISAELMGINLFRFKMYAFGISSFMAGVAGCLWVNFLRTVTPEHFPLMESIRYLAMIIVGGLGSVLGAIFGAIFMTLVPEILKNTLGLMAAAFPQAMGYLFPLQQVVFGLLIVVFLVFEPHGLAEMWRRLKDYFRLWPFEY
;
A
#
# COMPACT_ATOMS: atom_id res chain seq x y z
N MET A 1 -11.22 -10.73 26.36
CA MET A 1 -10.91 -9.70 27.36
C MET A 1 -9.75 -10.19 28.22
N ARG A 2 -8.81 -9.31 28.59
CA ARG A 2 -7.76 -9.70 29.56
C ARG A 2 -8.41 -9.84 30.93
N ILE A 3 -8.15 -10.92 31.63
CA ILE A 3 -8.54 -11.07 33.05
C ILE A 3 -7.77 -9.96 33.79
N GLY A 4 -8.51 -9.06 34.49
CA GLY A 4 -7.92 -7.93 35.21
C GLY A 4 -7.83 -6.57 34.48
N ASP A 5 -8.33 -6.46 33.26
CA ASP A 5 -8.34 -5.19 32.50
C ASP A 5 -9.75 -4.57 32.61
N PHE A 6 -10.11 -4.11 33.80
CA PHE A 6 -11.38 -3.43 34.06
C PHE A 6 -11.30 -1.97 33.60
N LYS A 7 -12.30 -1.49 32.87
CA LYS A 7 -12.34 -0.13 32.32
C LYS A 7 -13.53 0.62 32.88
N ASP A 8 -13.24 1.65 33.66
CA ASP A 8 -14.22 2.47 34.33
C ASP A 8 -14.82 3.58 33.46
N SER A 9 -14.23 3.84 32.30
CA SER A 9 -14.69 4.91 31.43
C SER A 9 -14.71 4.50 29.94
N TYR A 10 -15.69 5.03 29.21
CA TYR A 10 -15.83 4.84 27.76
C TYR A 10 -14.59 5.32 26.97
N VAL A 11 -13.99 6.42 27.42
CA VAL A 11 -12.76 6.98 26.85
C VAL A 11 -11.57 6.01 26.98
N ALA A 12 -11.47 5.28 28.09
CA ALA A 12 -10.44 4.28 28.30
C ALA A 12 -10.64 3.04 27.40
N ASP A 13 -11.90 2.70 27.07
CA ASP A 13 -12.20 1.61 26.14
C ASP A 13 -11.97 1.98 24.68
N GLU A 14 -12.21 3.23 24.31
CA GLU A 14 -11.92 3.76 22.98
C GLU A 14 -10.43 4.06 22.72
N ALA A 15 -9.58 4.03 23.76
CA ALA A 15 -8.16 4.36 23.62
C ALA A 15 -7.47 3.48 22.57
N VAL A 16 -6.69 4.13 21.67
CA VAL A 16 -5.94 3.46 20.59
C VAL A 16 -4.97 2.42 21.14
N PHE A 17 -4.36 2.72 22.27
CA PHE A 17 -3.35 1.88 22.93
C PHE A 17 -3.87 1.51 24.33
N LYS A 18 -4.56 0.36 24.39
CA LYS A 18 -5.32 -0.09 25.57
C LYS A 18 -4.46 -0.44 26.78
N THR A 19 -3.17 -0.79 26.60
CA THR A 19 -2.31 -1.26 27.69
C THR A 19 -0.92 -0.63 27.66
N PRO A 20 -0.27 -0.44 28.82
CA PRO A 20 1.10 0.10 28.89
C PRO A 20 2.10 -0.78 28.16
N THR A 21 1.91 -2.10 28.14
CA THR A 21 2.74 -3.05 27.39
C THR A 21 2.70 -2.79 25.86
N VAL A 22 1.52 -2.47 25.31
CA VAL A 22 1.38 -2.12 23.89
C VAL A 22 2.09 -0.81 23.58
N ARG A 23 2.01 0.18 24.47
CA ARG A 23 2.74 1.45 24.30
C ARG A 23 4.24 1.25 24.34
N PHE A 24 4.74 0.41 25.27
CA PHE A 24 6.16 0.06 25.35
C PHE A 24 6.67 -0.61 24.07
N TRP A 25 5.99 -1.65 23.57
CA TRP A 25 6.39 -2.34 22.35
C TRP A 25 6.29 -1.46 21.10
N LEU A 26 5.33 -0.54 21.05
CA LEU A 26 5.26 0.48 20.01
C LEU A 26 6.43 1.45 20.08
N GLY A 27 6.81 1.88 21.28
CA GLY A 27 8.01 2.70 21.47
C GLY A 27 9.28 1.99 21.02
N VAL A 28 9.43 0.70 21.36
CA VAL A 28 10.54 -0.14 20.90
C VAL A 28 10.56 -0.25 19.37
N LEU A 29 9.39 -0.48 18.75
CA LEU A 29 9.28 -0.54 17.28
C LEU A 29 9.69 0.80 16.64
N PHE A 30 9.21 1.93 17.16
CA PHE A 30 9.57 3.25 16.66
C PHE A 30 11.07 3.52 16.84
N ALA A 31 11.64 3.18 17.99
CA ALA A 31 13.07 3.31 18.24
C ALA A 31 13.88 2.43 17.27
N ALA A 32 13.46 1.18 17.04
CA ALA A 32 14.10 0.30 16.08
C ALA A 32 14.06 0.87 14.65
N LEU A 33 12.91 1.40 14.21
CA LEU A 33 12.78 2.03 12.89
C LEU A 33 13.63 3.30 12.76
N LEU A 34 13.81 4.08 13.83
CA LEU A 34 14.67 5.27 13.81
C LEU A 34 16.17 4.91 13.85
N ILE A 35 16.54 3.82 14.52
CA ILE A 35 17.94 3.36 14.61
C ILE A 35 18.33 2.60 13.33
N PHE A 36 17.38 1.94 12.67
CA PHE A 36 17.60 1.11 11.48
C PHE A 36 18.52 1.76 10.43
N PRO A 37 18.31 3.03 9.99
CA PRO A 37 19.15 3.65 8.96
C PRO A 37 20.61 3.86 9.37
N PHE A 38 20.93 3.88 10.67
CA PHE A 38 22.29 4.03 11.15
C PHE A 38 23.09 2.71 11.14
N VAL A 39 22.38 1.59 11.15
CA VAL A 39 22.98 0.23 11.19
C VAL A 39 22.90 -0.43 9.80
N ALA A 40 21.88 -0.11 9.02
CA ALA A 40 21.63 -0.71 7.73
C ALA A 40 22.56 -0.14 6.64
N GLY A 41 23.09 -1.00 5.77
CA GLY A 41 23.78 -0.55 4.55
C GLY A 41 22.83 0.05 3.52
N ASN A 42 23.38 0.77 2.52
CA ASN A 42 22.61 1.48 1.48
C ASN A 42 21.60 0.57 0.77
N TYR A 43 21.96 -0.69 0.51
CA TYR A 43 21.05 -1.66 -0.10
C TYR A 43 19.78 -1.91 0.73
N TRP A 44 19.92 -2.10 2.04
CA TRP A 44 18.77 -2.30 2.94
C TRP A 44 17.95 -1.03 3.11
N LEU A 45 18.58 0.15 3.04
CA LEU A 45 17.87 1.44 3.04
C LEU A 45 17.06 1.62 1.75
N TYR A 46 17.63 1.25 0.61
CA TYR A 46 16.91 1.23 -0.67
C TYR A 46 15.66 0.33 -0.59
N MET A 47 15.83 -0.89 -0.08
CA MET A 47 14.72 -1.83 0.12
C MET A 47 13.66 -1.29 1.10
N ALA A 48 14.08 -0.68 2.19
CA ALA A 48 13.17 -0.11 3.18
C ALA A 48 12.34 1.05 2.61
N ASN A 49 12.91 1.89 1.74
CA ASN A 49 12.17 2.91 1.02
C ASN A 49 11.13 2.31 0.07
N LEU A 50 11.48 1.29 -0.71
CA LEU A 50 10.53 0.60 -1.58
C LEU A 50 9.39 -0.06 -0.79
N VAL A 51 9.72 -0.71 0.33
CA VAL A 51 8.73 -1.28 1.26
C VAL A 51 7.81 -0.18 1.80
N GLY A 52 8.35 0.97 2.17
CA GLY A 52 7.55 2.11 2.65
C GLY A 52 6.54 2.60 1.62
N VAL A 53 6.96 2.76 0.37
CA VAL A 53 6.08 3.13 -0.75
C VAL A 53 5.00 2.06 -0.96
N ALA A 54 5.40 0.79 -0.98
CA ALA A 54 4.47 -0.34 -1.13
C ALA A 54 3.44 -0.40 0.00
N ILE A 55 3.83 -0.09 1.25
CA ILE A 55 2.91 -0.02 2.40
C ILE A 55 1.83 1.05 2.16
N VAL A 56 2.21 2.26 1.72
CA VAL A 56 1.24 3.34 1.47
C VAL A 56 0.24 2.93 0.39
N ALA A 57 0.72 2.36 -0.72
CA ALA A 57 -0.13 1.87 -1.82
C ALA A 57 -1.04 0.72 -1.34
N ALA A 58 -0.48 -0.28 -0.65
CA ALA A 58 -1.25 -1.44 -0.16
C ALA A 58 -2.31 -1.03 0.87
N VAL A 59 -1.98 -0.13 1.82
CA VAL A 59 -2.95 0.41 2.78
C VAL A 59 -4.07 1.15 2.06
N GLY A 60 -3.74 1.94 1.04
CA GLY A 60 -4.72 2.61 0.18
C GLY A 60 -5.68 1.62 -0.49
N LEU A 61 -5.15 0.59 -1.14
CA LEU A 61 -5.97 -0.44 -1.78
C LEU A 61 -6.79 -1.25 -0.77
N ASN A 62 -6.25 -1.51 0.42
CA ASN A 62 -6.94 -2.25 1.47
C ASN A 62 -8.18 -1.50 2.00
N ILE A 63 -8.20 -0.16 1.97
CA ILE A 63 -9.41 0.62 2.29
C ILE A 63 -10.53 0.31 1.28
N LEU A 64 -10.20 0.23 0.00
CA LEU A 64 -11.16 -0.03 -1.05
C LEU A 64 -11.58 -1.50 -1.10
N THR A 65 -10.60 -2.41 -1.18
CA THR A 65 -10.87 -3.84 -1.38
C THR A 65 -11.14 -4.54 -0.05
N GLY A 66 -10.33 -4.30 0.96
CA GLY A 66 -10.40 -5.01 2.23
C GLY A 66 -11.56 -4.55 3.12
N PHE A 67 -11.86 -3.26 3.16
CA PHE A 67 -12.90 -2.71 4.05
C PHE A 67 -14.22 -2.40 3.34
N ALA A 68 -14.20 -1.96 2.08
CA ALA A 68 -15.43 -1.69 1.33
C ALA A 68 -15.87 -2.86 0.43
N GLY A 69 -15.07 -3.93 0.32
CA GLY A 69 -15.37 -5.11 -0.49
C GLY A 69 -15.34 -4.84 -2.00
N GLN A 70 -14.66 -3.78 -2.43
CA GLN A 70 -14.59 -3.37 -3.83
C GLN A 70 -13.25 -3.76 -4.44
N ILE A 71 -13.20 -4.86 -5.16
CA ILE A 71 -11.98 -5.32 -5.81
C ILE A 71 -11.64 -4.38 -6.97
N SER A 72 -10.41 -3.84 -6.98
CA SER A 72 -9.91 -2.95 -8.03
C SER A 72 -8.63 -3.52 -8.63
N LEU A 73 -8.59 -3.59 -9.97
CA LEU A 73 -7.43 -3.94 -10.77
C LEU A 73 -6.76 -2.73 -11.43
N GLY A 74 -7.20 -1.53 -11.08
CA GLY A 74 -6.66 -0.27 -11.63
C GLY A 74 -5.78 0.52 -10.64
N HIS A 75 -5.31 -0.09 -9.56
CA HIS A 75 -4.62 0.66 -8.49
C HIS A 75 -3.28 1.25 -8.96
N ALA A 76 -2.52 0.52 -9.79
CA ALA A 76 -1.26 1.02 -10.34
C ALA A 76 -1.44 2.25 -11.23
N ALA A 77 -2.58 2.38 -11.94
CA ALA A 77 -2.88 3.59 -12.70
C ALA A 77 -2.98 4.82 -11.79
N PHE A 78 -3.62 4.71 -10.62
CA PHE A 78 -3.72 5.82 -9.66
C PHE A 78 -2.37 6.14 -9.02
N VAL A 79 -1.52 5.13 -8.77
CA VAL A 79 -0.12 5.34 -8.36
C VAL A 79 0.62 6.09 -9.48
N GLY A 80 0.44 5.67 -10.74
CA GLY A 80 1.00 6.33 -11.92
C GLY A 80 0.55 7.79 -12.07
N ILE A 81 -0.76 8.07 -11.93
CA ILE A 81 -1.29 9.44 -11.97
C ILE A 81 -0.58 10.31 -10.92
N GLY A 82 -0.43 9.80 -9.68
CA GLY A 82 0.29 10.50 -8.63
C GLY A 82 1.75 10.76 -8.96
N ALA A 83 2.44 9.76 -9.50
CA ALA A 83 3.84 9.84 -9.93
C ALA A 83 4.04 10.87 -11.05
N TYR A 84 3.23 10.81 -12.12
CA TYR A 84 3.29 11.79 -13.19
C TYR A 84 2.90 13.20 -12.75
N THR A 85 1.90 13.33 -11.87
CA THR A 85 1.54 14.62 -11.28
C THR A 85 2.72 15.23 -10.53
N ALA A 86 3.39 14.46 -9.66
CA ALA A 86 4.56 14.91 -8.93
C ALA A 86 5.69 15.30 -9.89
N ALA A 87 5.94 14.48 -10.92
CA ALA A 87 6.97 14.74 -11.93
C ALA A 87 6.71 16.05 -12.66
N ILE A 88 5.50 16.28 -13.14
CA ILE A 88 5.11 17.50 -13.86
C ILE A 88 5.19 18.73 -12.94
N LEU A 89 4.68 18.64 -11.72
CA LEU A 89 4.74 19.74 -10.76
C LEU A 89 6.17 20.12 -10.40
N THR A 90 7.04 19.15 -10.21
CA THR A 90 8.44 19.40 -9.85
C THR A 90 9.24 19.94 -11.04
N THR A 91 9.10 19.34 -12.23
CA THR A 91 9.95 19.69 -13.37
C THR A 91 9.51 20.96 -14.11
N ARG A 92 8.18 21.21 -14.23
CA ARG A 92 7.65 22.35 -14.98
C ARG A 92 7.29 23.54 -14.11
N LEU A 93 6.78 23.31 -12.90
CA LEU A 93 6.32 24.37 -12.01
C LEU A 93 7.27 24.64 -10.85
N GLY A 94 8.32 23.84 -10.69
CA GLY A 94 9.28 24.00 -9.59
C GLY A 94 8.66 23.85 -8.20
N VAL A 95 7.53 23.13 -8.08
CA VAL A 95 6.82 22.94 -6.81
C VAL A 95 7.67 22.11 -5.87
N PRO A 96 7.88 22.55 -4.60
CA PRO A 96 8.65 21.78 -3.64
C PRO A 96 8.01 20.43 -3.33
N PHE A 97 8.81 19.41 -3.10
CA PHE A 97 8.41 18.02 -2.88
C PHE A 97 7.29 17.86 -1.83
N LEU A 98 7.38 18.61 -0.73
CA LEU A 98 6.39 18.51 0.36
C LEU A 98 4.97 18.88 -0.08
N LEU A 99 4.84 19.84 -1.00
CA LEU A 99 3.54 20.22 -1.60
C LEU A 99 3.10 19.24 -2.70
N CYS A 100 4.05 18.61 -3.39
CA CYS A 100 3.74 17.59 -4.38
C CYS A 100 3.02 16.38 -3.76
N LEU A 101 3.31 16.01 -2.51
CA LEU A 101 2.67 14.87 -1.83
C LEU A 101 1.12 15.00 -1.78
N PRO A 102 0.54 16.04 -1.16
CA PRO A 102 -0.90 16.18 -1.12
C PRO A 102 -1.51 16.47 -2.51
N LEU A 103 -0.84 17.22 -3.37
CA LEU A 103 -1.33 17.52 -4.71
C LEU A 103 -1.42 16.28 -5.59
N SER A 104 -0.44 15.39 -5.53
CA SER A 104 -0.47 14.09 -6.21
C SER A 104 -1.58 13.19 -5.68
N GLY A 105 -1.82 13.21 -4.36
CA GLY A 105 -2.93 12.52 -3.75
C GLY A 105 -4.28 13.06 -4.25
N VAL A 106 -4.45 14.38 -4.28
CA VAL A 106 -5.69 15.03 -4.75
C VAL A 106 -5.93 14.75 -6.23
N SER A 107 -4.90 14.84 -7.08
CA SER A 107 -5.04 14.53 -8.52
C SER A 107 -5.46 13.08 -8.74
N ALA A 108 -4.82 12.13 -8.07
CA ALA A 108 -5.19 10.72 -8.16
C ALA A 108 -6.61 10.46 -7.62
N ALA A 109 -7.01 11.12 -6.53
CA ALA A 109 -8.37 11.06 -6.01
C ALA A 109 -9.40 11.63 -7.00
N PHE A 110 -9.09 12.74 -7.66
CA PHE A 110 -9.96 13.34 -8.66
C PHE A 110 -10.24 12.37 -9.82
N PHE A 111 -9.19 11.81 -10.43
CA PHE A 111 -9.36 10.82 -11.48
C PHE A 111 -9.99 9.52 -10.95
N GLY A 112 -9.66 9.13 -9.72
CA GLY A 112 -10.29 8.02 -9.04
C GLY A 112 -11.80 8.19 -8.89
N LEU A 113 -12.28 9.38 -8.52
CA LEU A 113 -13.71 9.68 -8.41
C LEU A 113 -14.40 9.68 -9.78
N ILE A 114 -13.73 10.13 -10.84
CA ILE A 114 -14.26 10.08 -12.22
C ILE A 114 -14.46 8.63 -12.66
N VAL A 115 -13.48 7.77 -12.44
CA VAL A 115 -13.55 6.32 -12.75
C VAL A 115 -14.53 5.61 -11.81
N GLY A 116 -14.48 5.95 -10.51
CA GLY A 116 -15.32 5.37 -9.47
C GLY A 116 -16.80 5.62 -9.69
N GLY A 117 -17.20 6.84 -10.12
CA GLY A 117 -18.60 7.24 -10.27
C GLY A 117 -19.43 6.25 -11.10
N PRO A 118 -19.10 6.01 -12.37
CA PRO A 118 -19.78 5.01 -13.20
C PRO A 118 -19.64 3.58 -12.65
N SER A 119 -18.46 3.24 -12.10
CA SER A 119 -18.16 1.92 -11.59
C SER A 119 -18.98 1.53 -10.36
N MET A 120 -19.47 2.51 -9.57
CA MET A 120 -20.27 2.25 -8.36
C MET A 120 -21.64 1.65 -8.64
N ARG A 121 -22.14 1.76 -9.88
CA ARG A 121 -23.38 1.11 -10.32
C ARG A 121 -23.17 -0.39 -10.57
N MET A 122 -21.93 -0.82 -10.67
CA MET A 122 -21.54 -2.21 -10.92
C MET A 122 -21.19 -2.90 -9.59
N LYS A 123 -21.42 -4.20 -9.50
CA LYS A 123 -21.10 -5.03 -8.33
C LYS A 123 -20.15 -6.16 -8.71
N GLY A 124 -19.32 -6.58 -7.76
CA GLY A 124 -18.45 -7.76 -7.90
C GLY A 124 -17.49 -7.67 -9.08
N LEU A 125 -17.51 -8.68 -9.95
CA LEU A 125 -16.58 -8.80 -11.08
C LEU A 125 -16.71 -7.67 -12.11
N TYR A 126 -17.88 -7.10 -12.29
CA TYR A 126 -18.07 -5.98 -13.23
C TYR A 126 -17.28 -4.74 -12.81
N LEU A 127 -17.17 -4.50 -11.50
CA LEU A 127 -16.32 -3.43 -10.96
C LEU A 127 -14.84 -3.68 -11.25
N CYS A 128 -14.38 -4.93 -11.10
CA CYS A 128 -13.00 -5.31 -11.45
C CYS A 128 -12.70 -5.02 -12.93
N ILE A 129 -13.63 -5.38 -13.84
CA ILE A 129 -13.48 -5.12 -15.27
C ILE A 129 -13.44 -3.64 -15.58
N ALA A 130 -14.30 -2.84 -14.93
CA ALA A 130 -14.31 -1.39 -15.10
C ALA A 130 -13.00 -0.73 -14.65
N THR A 131 -12.44 -1.16 -13.51
CA THR A 131 -11.16 -0.65 -13.02
C THR A 131 -9.97 -1.15 -13.84
N LEU A 132 -10.06 -2.36 -14.40
CA LEU A 132 -9.08 -2.87 -15.36
C LEU A 132 -9.11 -2.04 -16.66
N ALA A 133 -10.29 -1.73 -17.18
CA ALA A 133 -10.41 -0.85 -18.34
C ALA A 133 -9.79 0.53 -18.07
N ALA A 134 -10.03 1.09 -16.89
CA ALA A 134 -9.40 2.33 -16.48
C ALA A 134 -7.85 2.21 -16.43
N GLN A 135 -7.32 1.09 -15.94
CA GLN A 135 -5.87 0.82 -15.95
C GLN A 135 -5.31 0.92 -17.36
N VAL A 136 -5.92 0.21 -18.32
CA VAL A 136 -5.47 0.20 -19.72
C VAL A 136 -5.59 1.59 -20.36
N ILE A 137 -6.67 2.34 -20.06
CA ILE A 137 -6.85 3.71 -20.57
C ILE A 137 -5.74 4.63 -20.05
N PHE A 138 -5.43 4.60 -18.75
CA PHE A 138 -4.37 5.45 -18.20
C PHE A 138 -2.99 5.03 -18.68
N GLU A 139 -2.71 3.74 -18.83
CA GLU A 139 -1.47 3.25 -19.42
C GLU A 139 -1.31 3.77 -20.87
N PHE A 140 -2.39 3.71 -21.66
CA PHE A 140 -2.41 4.30 -23.00
C PHE A 140 -2.14 5.82 -22.97
N ILE A 141 -2.77 6.56 -22.04
CA ILE A 141 -2.54 8.01 -21.87
C ILE A 141 -1.08 8.28 -21.50
N PHE A 142 -0.48 7.52 -20.59
CA PHE A 142 0.91 7.69 -20.18
C PHE A 142 1.88 7.51 -21.36
N VAL A 143 1.59 6.59 -22.26
CA VAL A 143 2.43 6.32 -23.44
C VAL A 143 2.24 7.39 -24.53
N HIS A 144 1.00 7.82 -24.82
CA HIS A 144 0.69 8.62 -26.01
C HIS A 144 0.62 10.13 -25.76
N TRP A 145 0.51 10.57 -24.51
CA TRP A 145 0.47 12.01 -24.20
C TRP A 145 1.88 12.59 -24.04
N GLU A 146 2.69 12.51 -25.10
CA GLU A 146 4.10 12.91 -25.08
C GLU A 146 4.35 14.32 -24.53
N SER A 147 3.48 15.28 -24.83
CA SER A 147 3.65 16.68 -24.40
C SER A 147 3.59 16.84 -22.87
N MET A 148 2.88 15.95 -22.14
CA MET A 148 2.73 16.00 -20.67
C MET A 148 3.58 14.95 -19.96
N THR A 149 3.57 13.73 -20.44
CA THR A 149 4.19 12.58 -19.75
C THR A 149 5.61 12.28 -20.24
N GLY A 150 6.03 12.89 -21.37
CA GLY A 150 7.27 12.51 -22.05
C GLY A 150 7.17 11.19 -22.83
N GLY A 151 5.96 10.58 -22.90
CA GLY A 151 5.70 9.33 -23.60
C GLY A 151 6.55 8.18 -23.06
N ILE A 152 7.08 7.34 -23.94
CA ILE A 152 7.92 6.19 -23.59
C ILE A 152 9.24 6.62 -22.92
N ARG A 153 9.76 7.82 -23.25
CA ARG A 153 11.01 8.34 -22.64
C ARG A 153 10.84 8.70 -21.18
N GLY A 154 9.61 9.00 -20.75
CA GLY A 154 9.29 9.41 -19.39
C GLY A 154 9.84 10.78 -19.00
N ILE A 155 9.86 11.06 -17.70
CA ILE A 155 10.33 12.31 -17.12
C ILE A 155 11.39 11.98 -16.06
N ASN A 156 12.55 12.66 -16.15
CA ASN A 156 13.59 12.60 -15.13
C ASN A 156 13.41 13.77 -14.16
N LEU A 157 13.49 13.49 -12.85
CA LEU A 157 13.33 14.47 -11.79
C LEU A 157 14.68 14.86 -11.18
N PRO A 158 14.85 16.14 -10.81
CA PRO A 158 15.94 16.55 -9.94
C PRO A 158 15.79 15.92 -8.56
N ALA A 159 16.87 15.94 -7.78
CA ALA A 159 16.81 15.47 -6.39
C ALA A 159 15.76 16.26 -5.61
N PRO A 160 14.86 15.59 -4.87
CA PRO A 160 13.84 16.28 -4.08
C PRO A 160 14.51 17.07 -2.94
N SER A 161 13.95 18.25 -2.64
CA SER A 161 14.40 19.09 -1.54
C SER A 161 13.24 19.36 -0.59
N VAL A 162 13.54 19.35 0.73
CA VAL A 162 12.61 19.72 1.79
C VAL A 162 13.22 20.84 2.59
N LEU A 163 12.58 22.01 2.63
CA LEU A 163 13.03 23.20 3.37
C LEU A 163 14.51 23.59 3.09
N GLY A 164 14.96 23.40 1.84
CA GLY A 164 16.33 23.72 1.45
C GLY A 164 17.36 22.59 1.67
N PHE A 165 16.97 21.50 2.31
CA PHE A 165 17.82 20.31 2.43
C PHE A 165 17.57 19.36 1.25
N SER A 166 18.63 19.06 0.48
CA SER A 166 18.55 18.07 -0.59
C SER A 166 18.46 16.65 -0.03
N LEU A 167 17.51 15.86 -0.56
CA LEU A 167 17.31 14.45 -0.19
C LEU A 167 18.04 13.54 -1.17
N ASP A 168 19.36 13.80 -1.37
CA ASP A 168 20.14 13.07 -2.38
C ASP A 168 20.43 11.63 -2.01
N ASN A 169 20.43 11.30 -0.74
CA ASN A 169 20.80 10.00 -0.20
C ASN A 169 19.57 9.21 0.25
N GLU A 170 19.62 7.88 0.09
CA GLU A 170 18.62 6.92 0.57
C GLU A 170 18.35 7.06 2.07
N PHE A 171 19.38 7.39 2.85
CA PHE A 171 19.31 7.65 4.28
C PHE A 171 18.37 8.82 4.63
N LYS A 172 18.51 9.96 3.94
CA LYS A 172 17.66 11.13 4.18
C LYS A 172 16.24 10.89 3.72
N PHE A 173 16.08 10.21 2.57
CA PHE A 173 14.77 9.90 2.01
C PHE A 173 13.98 8.93 2.87
N TYR A 174 14.66 8.00 3.56
CA TYR A 174 14.04 7.04 4.47
C TYR A 174 13.21 7.71 5.57
N PHE A 175 13.70 8.77 6.20
CA PHE A 175 12.94 9.47 7.25
C PHE A 175 11.66 10.11 6.72
N VAL A 176 11.70 10.62 5.49
CA VAL A 176 10.52 11.19 4.84
C VAL A 176 9.52 10.07 4.51
N THR A 177 9.98 8.99 3.92
CA THR A 177 9.15 7.81 3.63
C THR A 177 8.51 7.27 4.91
N LEU A 178 9.30 7.11 5.98
CA LEU A 178 8.81 6.66 7.28
C LEU A 178 7.74 7.59 7.85
N ALA A 179 7.95 8.92 7.79
CA ALA A 179 6.97 9.90 8.26
C ALA A 179 5.65 9.78 7.49
N VAL A 180 5.70 9.68 6.15
CA VAL A 180 4.52 9.53 5.32
C VAL A 180 3.81 8.19 5.59
N VAL A 181 4.54 7.09 5.73
CA VAL A 181 3.99 5.78 6.11
C VAL A 181 3.24 5.87 7.44
N VAL A 182 3.85 6.47 8.46
CA VAL A 182 3.22 6.64 9.79
C VAL A 182 1.95 7.48 9.69
N VAL A 183 1.97 8.57 8.93
CA VAL A 183 0.78 9.42 8.71
C VAL A 183 -0.32 8.63 7.98
N CYS A 184 0.00 7.95 6.89
CA CYS A 184 -0.98 7.18 6.11
C CYS A 184 -1.57 6.01 6.91
N VAL A 185 -0.74 5.27 7.64
CA VAL A 185 -1.18 4.13 8.47
C VAL A 185 -2.06 4.61 9.63
N THR A 186 -1.68 5.70 10.30
CA THR A 186 -2.49 6.27 11.39
C THR A 186 -3.79 6.88 10.88
N ALA A 187 -3.77 7.55 9.71
CA ALA A 187 -4.96 8.06 9.05
C ALA A 187 -5.92 6.92 8.69
N ALA A 188 -5.43 5.85 8.04
CA ALA A 188 -6.23 4.68 7.71
C ALA A 188 -6.84 4.07 8.98
N ARG A 189 -6.04 3.84 10.03
CA ARG A 189 -6.53 3.29 11.29
C ARG A 189 -7.61 4.16 11.94
N ASN A 190 -7.46 5.48 11.88
CA ASN A 190 -8.44 6.40 12.42
C ASN A 190 -9.74 6.39 11.59
N ILE A 191 -9.65 6.34 10.26
CA ILE A 191 -10.82 6.24 9.38
C ILE A 191 -11.71 5.05 9.77
N PHE A 192 -11.13 3.89 10.08
CA PHE A 192 -11.90 2.70 10.47
C PHE A 192 -12.66 2.83 11.78
N ARG A 193 -12.24 3.73 12.64
CA ARG A 193 -12.91 4.03 13.92
C ARG A 193 -14.07 5.03 13.76
N THR A 194 -14.13 5.72 12.62
CA THR A 194 -15.19 6.71 12.33
C THR A 194 -16.48 6.04 11.84
N ARG A 195 -17.52 6.87 11.68
CA ARG A 195 -18.78 6.43 11.05
C ARG A 195 -18.56 5.93 9.62
N VAL A 196 -17.58 6.53 8.91
CA VAL A 196 -17.24 6.11 7.53
C VAL A 196 -16.71 4.69 7.53
N GLY A 197 -15.73 4.36 8.38
CA GLY A 197 -15.16 3.02 8.44
C GLY A 197 -16.19 1.95 8.81
N ARG A 198 -17.05 2.23 9.79
CA ARG A 198 -18.14 1.31 10.17
C ARG A 198 -19.14 1.08 9.02
N ALA A 199 -19.49 2.14 8.29
CA ALA A 199 -20.36 2.03 7.12
C ALA A 199 -19.72 1.19 6.00
N LEU A 200 -18.41 1.33 5.75
CA LEU A 200 -17.69 0.54 4.75
C LEU A 200 -17.71 -0.95 5.11
N ILE A 201 -17.46 -1.31 6.37
CA ILE A 201 -17.51 -2.70 6.84
C ILE A 201 -18.94 -3.26 6.68
N ALA A 202 -19.97 -2.51 7.05
CA ALA A 202 -21.35 -2.93 6.88
C ALA A 202 -21.71 -3.18 5.38
N ILE A 203 -21.21 -2.32 4.48
CA ILE A 203 -21.39 -2.48 3.03
C ILE A 203 -20.67 -3.73 2.51
N ARG A 204 -19.46 -4.01 3.00
CA ARG A 204 -18.69 -5.19 2.63
C ARG A 204 -19.41 -6.47 3.04
N ASP A 205 -19.90 -6.51 4.28
CA ASP A 205 -20.50 -7.72 4.84
C ASP A 205 -21.86 -8.01 4.21
N ARG A 206 -22.76 -7.01 4.10
CA ARG A 206 -24.05 -7.12 3.40
C ARG A 206 -24.56 -5.76 2.94
N ASP A 207 -24.42 -5.45 1.66
CA ASP A 207 -24.79 -4.15 1.07
C ASP A 207 -26.30 -3.87 1.18
N ILE A 208 -27.17 -4.88 0.94
CA ILE A 208 -28.62 -4.73 1.05
C ILE A 208 -29.04 -4.39 2.49
N SER A 209 -28.48 -5.09 3.48
CA SER A 209 -28.80 -4.81 4.88
C SER A 209 -28.30 -3.43 5.31
N ALA A 210 -27.13 -2.99 4.83
CA ALA A 210 -26.60 -1.67 5.09
C ALA A 210 -27.52 -0.57 4.51
N GLU A 211 -28.07 -0.79 3.31
CA GLU A 211 -29.00 0.14 2.67
C GLU A 211 -30.33 0.26 3.46
N LEU A 212 -30.86 -0.86 3.92
CA LEU A 212 -32.08 -0.89 4.76
C LEU A 212 -31.88 -0.15 6.11
N MET A 213 -30.66 -0.12 6.61
CA MET A 213 -30.28 0.64 7.82
C MET A 213 -30.00 2.14 7.53
N GLY A 214 -30.27 2.62 6.31
CA GLY A 214 -30.13 4.01 5.92
C GLY A 214 -28.73 4.43 5.46
N ILE A 215 -27.82 3.47 5.21
CA ILE A 215 -26.48 3.76 4.69
C ILE A 215 -26.56 4.01 3.18
N ASN A 216 -26.17 5.19 2.73
CA ASN A 216 -26.11 5.50 1.31
C ASN A 216 -24.90 4.82 0.66
N LEU A 217 -25.13 3.68 -0.02
CA LEU A 217 -24.09 2.85 -0.63
C LEU A 217 -23.19 3.65 -1.57
N PHE A 218 -23.80 4.47 -2.44
CA PHE A 218 -23.05 5.23 -3.44
C PHE A 218 -22.05 6.19 -2.80
N ARG A 219 -22.50 6.98 -1.81
CA ARG A 219 -21.63 7.97 -1.14
C ARG A 219 -20.44 7.30 -0.43
N PHE A 220 -20.68 6.24 0.34
CA PHE A 220 -19.62 5.58 1.09
C PHE A 220 -18.64 4.83 0.19
N LYS A 221 -19.13 4.20 -0.88
CA LYS A 221 -18.26 3.57 -1.89
C LYS A 221 -17.38 4.63 -2.58
N MET A 222 -17.92 5.79 -2.93
CA MET A 222 -17.16 6.92 -3.47
C MET A 222 -16.09 7.42 -2.50
N TYR A 223 -16.39 7.52 -1.20
CA TYR A 223 -15.39 7.87 -0.20
C TYR A 223 -14.26 6.86 -0.15
N ALA A 224 -14.57 5.54 -0.16
CA ALA A 224 -13.54 4.50 -0.19
C ALA A 224 -12.65 4.63 -1.42
N PHE A 225 -13.24 4.86 -2.59
CA PHE A 225 -12.53 4.98 -3.85
C PHE A 225 -11.63 6.23 -3.86
N GLY A 226 -12.16 7.39 -3.45
CA GLY A 226 -11.40 8.64 -3.35
C GLY A 226 -10.23 8.56 -2.38
N ILE A 227 -10.44 8.00 -1.18
CA ILE A 227 -9.37 7.84 -0.17
C ILE A 227 -8.30 6.84 -0.66
N SER A 228 -8.72 5.71 -1.26
CA SER A 228 -7.81 4.73 -1.83
C SER A 228 -6.94 5.33 -2.92
N SER A 229 -7.55 6.04 -3.88
CA SER A 229 -6.83 6.71 -4.96
C SER A 229 -5.94 7.84 -4.44
N PHE A 230 -6.36 8.58 -3.41
CA PHE A 230 -5.51 9.58 -2.76
C PHE A 230 -4.23 8.97 -2.21
N MET A 231 -4.33 7.86 -1.46
CA MET A 231 -3.17 7.16 -0.93
C MET A 231 -2.30 6.57 -2.04
N ALA A 232 -2.91 6.06 -3.11
CA ALA A 232 -2.18 5.61 -4.29
C ALA A 232 -1.37 6.76 -4.92
N GLY A 233 -1.96 7.95 -5.04
CA GLY A 233 -1.27 9.13 -5.55
C GLY A 233 -0.10 9.58 -4.67
N VAL A 234 -0.25 9.53 -3.35
CA VAL A 234 0.83 9.80 -2.39
C VAL A 234 1.96 8.76 -2.54
N ALA A 235 1.62 7.48 -2.69
CA ALA A 235 2.62 6.43 -2.94
C ALA A 235 3.37 6.66 -4.26
N GLY A 236 2.66 7.08 -5.31
CA GLY A 236 3.27 7.44 -6.61
C GLY A 236 4.22 8.62 -6.51
N CYS A 237 3.86 9.66 -5.74
CA CYS A 237 4.74 10.80 -5.48
C CYS A 237 6.02 10.37 -4.74
N LEU A 238 5.91 9.54 -3.70
CA LEU A 238 7.08 8.99 -3.01
C LEU A 238 7.94 8.17 -3.96
N TRP A 239 7.32 7.30 -4.75
CA TRP A 239 7.99 6.39 -5.66
C TRP A 239 8.83 7.14 -6.70
N VAL A 240 8.25 8.15 -7.38
CA VAL A 240 8.94 8.90 -8.42
C VAL A 240 10.06 9.77 -7.88
N ASN A 241 9.88 10.37 -6.71
CA ASN A 241 10.93 11.18 -6.07
C ASN A 241 12.07 10.31 -5.53
N PHE A 242 11.80 9.05 -5.19
CA PHE A 242 12.81 8.09 -4.78
C PHE A 242 13.65 7.62 -5.97
N LEU A 243 13.01 7.16 -7.05
CA LEU A 243 13.70 6.63 -8.24
C LEU A 243 14.19 7.73 -9.19
N ARG A 244 13.69 8.97 -9.04
CA ARG A 244 14.02 10.15 -9.85
C ARG A 244 13.69 10.02 -11.34
N THR A 245 12.93 9.01 -11.71
CA THR A 245 12.46 8.80 -13.07
C THR A 245 11.08 8.20 -13.07
N VAL A 246 10.25 8.57 -14.02
CA VAL A 246 8.94 7.97 -14.26
C VAL A 246 8.81 7.61 -15.73
N THR A 247 8.51 6.33 -15.99
CA THR A 247 8.17 5.81 -17.31
C THR A 247 6.85 5.03 -17.23
N PRO A 248 6.11 4.88 -18.36
CA PRO A 248 4.86 4.11 -18.35
C PRO A 248 5.04 2.66 -17.91
N GLU A 249 6.21 2.07 -18.18
CA GLU A 249 6.55 0.68 -17.83
C GLU A 249 6.57 0.38 -16.33
N HIS A 250 6.58 1.41 -15.49
CA HIS A 250 6.55 1.24 -14.03
C HIS A 250 5.15 0.96 -13.48
N PHE A 251 4.10 1.19 -14.28
CA PHE A 251 2.70 1.07 -13.82
C PHE A 251 1.86 0.14 -14.71
N PRO A 252 2.37 -1.06 -15.07
CA PRO A 252 1.61 -2.03 -15.85
C PRO A 252 0.50 -2.65 -15.00
N LEU A 253 -0.45 -3.31 -15.65
CA LEU A 253 -1.50 -4.08 -14.99
C LEU A 253 -0.95 -5.07 -13.95
N MET A 254 0.22 -5.67 -14.23
CA MET A 254 0.86 -6.62 -13.33
C MET A 254 1.16 -6.01 -11.96
N GLU A 255 1.48 -4.72 -11.90
CA GLU A 255 1.71 -4.02 -10.63
C GLU A 255 0.42 -3.82 -9.84
N SER A 256 -0.73 -3.61 -10.49
CA SER A 256 -2.04 -3.63 -9.83
C SER A 256 -2.35 -4.99 -9.20
N ILE A 257 -2.05 -6.07 -9.90
CA ILE A 257 -2.20 -7.45 -9.40
C ILE A 257 -1.26 -7.67 -8.20
N ARG A 258 -0.03 -7.16 -8.26
CA ARG A 258 0.94 -7.24 -7.16
C ARG A 258 0.44 -6.52 -5.91
N TYR A 259 -0.10 -5.31 -6.02
CA TYR A 259 -0.73 -4.63 -4.89
C TYR A 259 -1.92 -5.40 -4.32
N LEU A 260 -2.74 -6.00 -5.19
CA LEU A 260 -3.84 -6.85 -4.75
C LEU A 260 -3.32 -8.09 -4.00
N ALA A 261 -2.29 -8.75 -4.51
CA ALA A 261 -1.66 -9.88 -3.84
C ALA A 261 -1.08 -9.49 -2.47
N MET A 262 -0.49 -8.29 -2.33
CA MET A 262 0.00 -7.79 -1.03
C MET A 262 -1.10 -7.78 0.03
N ILE A 263 -2.29 -7.27 -0.29
CA ILE A 263 -3.37 -7.19 0.69
C ILE A 263 -4.05 -8.54 0.95
N ILE A 264 -4.07 -9.44 -0.03
CA ILE A 264 -4.61 -10.80 0.12
C ILE A 264 -3.70 -11.63 1.01
N VAL A 265 -2.41 -11.72 0.68
CA VAL A 265 -1.40 -12.45 1.47
C VAL A 265 -1.26 -11.85 2.88
N GLY A 266 -1.31 -10.54 2.98
CA GLY A 266 -1.25 -9.84 4.27
C GLY A 266 -2.48 -10.07 5.14
N GLY A 267 -3.66 -10.14 4.55
CA GLY A 267 -4.96 -10.27 5.21
C GLY A 267 -5.89 -9.09 4.91
N LEU A 268 -6.92 -9.37 4.11
CA LEU A 268 -7.93 -8.40 3.69
C LEU A 268 -8.67 -7.78 4.90
N GLY A 269 -8.83 -6.46 4.87
CA GLY A 269 -9.55 -5.74 5.93
C GLY A 269 -8.74 -5.54 7.21
N SER A 270 -7.42 -5.75 7.18
CA SER A 270 -6.51 -5.47 8.28
C SER A 270 -5.41 -4.49 7.85
N VAL A 271 -5.27 -3.36 8.56
CA VAL A 271 -4.19 -2.40 8.29
C VAL A 271 -2.81 -3.04 8.55
N LEU A 272 -2.68 -3.82 9.62
CA LEU A 272 -1.45 -4.58 9.89
C LEU A 272 -1.19 -5.63 8.82
N GLY A 273 -2.25 -6.26 8.30
CA GLY A 273 -2.15 -7.18 7.17
C GLY A 273 -1.56 -6.51 5.93
N ALA A 274 -2.06 -5.34 5.55
CA ALA A 274 -1.52 -4.61 4.41
C ALA A 274 -0.02 -4.28 4.58
N ILE A 275 0.42 -3.95 5.81
CA ILE A 275 1.84 -3.72 6.12
C ILE A 275 2.65 -5.00 5.96
N PHE A 276 2.22 -6.10 6.58
CA PHE A 276 2.94 -7.38 6.48
C PHE A 276 2.99 -7.92 5.06
N GLY A 277 1.88 -7.81 4.32
CA GLY A 277 1.83 -8.22 2.92
C GLY A 277 2.73 -7.37 2.02
N ALA A 278 2.77 -6.05 2.22
CA ALA A 278 3.68 -5.17 1.48
C ALA A 278 5.15 -5.50 1.77
N ILE A 279 5.53 -5.70 3.03
CA ILE A 279 6.88 -6.12 3.41
C ILE A 279 7.23 -7.45 2.75
N PHE A 280 6.36 -8.45 2.91
CA PHE A 280 6.57 -9.80 2.40
C PHE A 280 6.71 -9.81 0.87
N MET A 281 5.75 -9.23 0.15
CA MET A 281 5.70 -9.24 -1.31
C MET A 281 6.77 -8.36 -1.97
N THR A 282 7.38 -7.43 -1.21
CA THR A 282 8.50 -6.62 -1.70
C THR A 282 9.84 -7.32 -1.43
N LEU A 283 10.00 -7.99 -0.27
CA LEU A 283 11.26 -8.63 0.09
C LEU A 283 11.45 -10.02 -0.54
N VAL A 284 10.37 -10.79 -0.70
CA VAL A 284 10.47 -12.17 -1.23
C VAL A 284 11.12 -12.25 -2.61
N PRO A 285 10.73 -11.44 -3.62
CA PRO A 285 11.41 -11.48 -4.92
C PRO A 285 12.90 -11.18 -4.82
N GLU A 286 13.30 -10.30 -3.91
CA GLU A 286 14.70 -9.93 -3.74
C GLU A 286 15.50 -11.01 -3.01
N ILE A 287 14.90 -11.65 -2.00
CA ILE A 287 15.51 -12.82 -1.33
C ILE A 287 15.69 -13.95 -2.34
N LEU A 288 14.66 -14.22 -3.17
CA LEU A 288 14.73 -15.21 -4.23
C LEU A 288 15.84 -14.90 -5.24
N LYS A 289 15.94 -13.67 -5.69
CA LYS A 289 16.99 -13.22 -6.61
C LYS A 289 18.38 -13.45 -6.02
N ASN A 290 18.58 -13.11 -4.75
CA ASN A 290 19.88 -13.32 -4.08
C ASN A 290 20.20 -14.80 -3.90
N THR A 291 19.23 -15.62 -3.49
CA THR A 291 19.43 -17.07 -3.33
C THR A 291 19.68 -17.79 -4.67
N LEU A 292 18.89 -17.44 -5.68
CA LEU A 292 19.08 -17.98 -7.03
C LEU A 292 20.40 -17.50 -7.66
N GLY A 293 20.81 -16.25 -7.38
CA GLY A 293 22.11 -15.73 -7.79
C GLY A 293 23.29 -16.52 -7.22
N LEU A 294 23.20 -16.95 -5.94
CA LEU A 294 24.20 -17.85 -5.35
C LEU A 294 24.22 -19.23 -6.02
N MET A 295 23.05 -19.76 -6.37
CA MET A 295 22.96 -21.03 -7.12
C MET A 295 23.48 -20.90 -8.56
N ALA A 296 23.26 -19.75 -9.22
CA ALA A 296 23.78 -19.49 -10.56
C ALA A 296 25.31 -19.43 -10.60
N ALA A 297 25.95 -19.00 -9.51
CA ALA A 297 27.42 -19.06 -9.40
C ALA A 297 27.95 -20.51 -9.44
N ALA A 298 27.13 -21.48 -8.95
CA ALA A 298 27.46 -22.89 -9.04
C ALA A 298 27.07 -23.55 -10.39
N PHE A 299 26.01 -23.02 -11.04
CA PHE A 299 25.45 -23.53 -12.29
C PHE A 299 25.22 -22.39 -13.32
N PRO A 300 26.26 -21.94 -14.06
CA PRO A 300 26.16 -20.80 -14.99
C PRO A 300 25.08 -20.97 -16.07
N GLN A 301 24.78 -22.21 -16.47
CA GLN A 301 23.75 -22.52 -17.48
C GLN A 301 22.32 -22.19 -17.00
N ALA A 302 22.10 -22.08 -15.71
CA ALA A 302 20.79 -21.73 -15.11
C ALA A 302 20.48 -20.22 -15.17
N MET A 303 21.43 -19.36 -15.48
CA MET A 303 21.25 -17.91 -15.49
C MET A 303 20.07 -17.43 -16.37
N GLY A 304 19.88 -18.07 -17.54
CA GLY A 304 18.78 -17.73 -18.45
C GLY A 304 17.36 -18.03 -17.88
N TYR A 305 17.28 -18.90 -16.90
CA TYR A 305 16.00 -19.32 -16.30
C TYR A 305 15.68 -18.62 -14.98
N LEU A 306 16.57 -17.77 -14.45
CA LEU A 306 16.40 -17.13 -13.15
C LEU A 306 15.14 -16.26 -13.09
N PHE A 307 14.93 -15.41 -14.09
CA PHE A 307 13.79 -14.50 -14.09
C PHE A 307 12.44 -15.24 -14.25
N PRO A 308 12.27 -16.17 -15.21
CA PRO A 308 11.07 -17.00 -15.29
C PRO A 308 10.82 -17.82 -14.01
N LEU A 309 11.87 -18.42 -13.43
CA LEU A 309 11.75 -19.20 -12.20
C LEU A 309 11.30 -18.34 -11.02
N GLN A 310 11.82 -17.13 -10.89
CA GLN A 310 11.39 -16.17 -9.87
C GLN A 310 9.89 -15.87 -9.98
N GLN A 311 9.37 -15.68 -11.19
CA GLN A 311 7.93 -15.43 -11.39
C GLN A 311 7.07 -16.65 -11.04
N VAL A 312 7.51 -17.85 -11.40
CA VAL A 312 6.81 -19.10 -11.08
C VAL A 312 6.79 -19.30 -9.56
N VAL A 313 7.91 -19.16 -8.88
CA VAL A 313 7.99 -19.31 -7.41
C VAL A 313 7.11 -18.25 -6.73
N PHE A 314 7.13 -17.02 -7.21
CA PHE A 314 6.29 -15.95 -6.67
C PHE A 314 4.79 -16.25 -6.83
N GLY A 315 4.36 -16.68 -8.02
CA GLY A 315 2.97 -17.09 -8.26
C GLY A 315 2.55 -18.28 -7.42
N LEU A 316 3.41 -19.31 -7.34
CA LEU A 316 3.17 -20.49 -6.51
C LEU A 316 3.03 -20.11 -5.03
N LEU A 317 3.86 -19.21 -4.54
CA LEU A 317 3.83 -18.72 -3.16
C LEU A 317 2.51 -18.02 -2.84
N ILE A 318 1.96 -17.21 -3.77
CA ILE A 318 0.64 -16.61 -3.61
C ILE A 318 -0.43 -17.72 -3.49
N VAL A 319 -0.39 -18.72 -4.38
CA VAL A 319 -1.36 -19.84 -4.35
C VAL A 319 -1.27 -20.61 -3.04
N VAL A 320 -0.04 -20.94 -2.60
CA VAL A 320 0.20 -21.63 -1.33
C VAL A 320 -0.40 -20.84 -0.16
N PHE A 321 -0.14 -19.54 -0.11
CA PHE A 321 -0.73 -18.68 0.94
C PHE A 321 -2.27 -18.67 0.91
N LEU A 322 -2.87 -18.55 -0.27
CA LEU A 322 -4.32 -18.55 -0.42
C LEU A 322 -4.97 -19.88 0.03
N VAL A 323 -4.28 -21.00 -0.20
CA VAL A 323 -4.80 -22.34 0.16
C VAL A 323 -4.63 -22.61 1.66
N PHE A 324 -3.45 -22.32 2.23
CA PHE A 324 -3.11 -22.69 3.60
C PHE A 324 -3.52 -21.66 4.63
N GLU A 325 -3.45 -20.35 4.30
CA GLU A 325 -3.81 -19.25 5.21
C GLU A 325 -4.73 -18.22 4.53
N PRO A 326 -6.00 -18.57 4.32
CA PRO A 326 -6.94 -17.69 3.63
C PRO A 326 -7.22 -16.38 4.36
N HIS A 327 -6.92 -16.29 5.67
CA HIS A 327 -7.04 -15.08 6.47
C HIS A 327 -5.77 -14.21 6.48
N GLY A 328 -4.67 -14.69 5.88
CA GLY A 328 -3.42 -13.97 5.70
C GLY A 328 -2.52 -13.84 6.94
N LEU A 329 -1.37 -13.19 6.74
CA LEU A 329 -0.32 -13.01 7.75
C LEU A 329 -0.80 -12.31 9.03
N ALA A 330 -1.77 -11.41 8.92
CA ALA A 330 -2.32 -10.70 10.08
C ALA A 330 -3.03 -11.66 11.05
N GLU A 331 -3.71 -12.66 10.55
CA GLU A 331 -4.37 -13.68 11.36
C GLU A 331 -3.36 -14.62 12.01
N MET A 332 -2.32 -15.03 11.27
CA MET A 332 -1.20 -15.80 11.84
C MET A 332 -0.57 -15.06 13.02
N TRP A 333 -0.34 -13.75 12.86
CA TRP A 333 0.19 -12.90 13.93
C TRP A 333 -0.77 -12.83 15.12
N ARG A 334 -2.08 -12.76 14.88
CA ARG A 334 -3.11 -12.77 15.93
C ARG A 334 -3.09 -14.08 16.71
N ARG A 335 -3.08 -15.24 16.02
CA ARG A 335 -3.01 -16.57 16.64
C ARG A 335 -1.73 -16.73 17.46
N LEU A 336 -0.57 -16.33 16.92
CA LEU A 336 0.70 -16.35 17.64
C LEU A 336 0.64 -15.52 18.93
N LYS A 337 0.10 -14.31 18.84
CA LYS A 337 -0.06 -13.43 20.00
C LYS A 337 -1.03 -14.00 21.03
N ASP A 338 -2.12 -14.61 20.59
CA ASP A 338 -3.11 -15.22 21.49
C ASP A 338 -2.52 -16.47 22.16
N TYR A 339 -1.70 -17.28 21.47
CA TYR A 339 -0.96 -18.40 22.05
C TYR A 339 -0.05 -17.93 23.19
N PHE A 340 0.82 -16.94 22.99
CA PHE A 340 1.68 -16.40 24.05
C PHE A 340 0.90 -15.71 25.17
N ARG A 341 -0.31 -15.25 24.89
CA ARG A 341 -1.17 -14.60 25.90
C ARG A 341 -1.89 -15.61 26.79
N LEU A 342 -2.21 -16.78 26.27
CA LEU A 342 -2.92 -17.85 26.99
C LEU A 342 -1.95 -18.80 27.68
N TRP A 343 -0.67 -18.83 27.30
CA TRP A 343 0.34 -19.65 27.95
C TRP A 343 0.51 -19.20 29.44
N PRO A 344 0.49 -20.11 30.47
CA PRO A 344 0.60 -21.56 30.36
C PRO A 344 -0.73 -22.33 30.40
N PHE A 345 -1.86 -21.69 30.23
CA PHE A 345 -3.18 -22.34 30.29
C PHE A 345 -3.59 -22.80 28.89
N GLU A 346 -3.57 -24.11 28.65
CA GLU A 346 -4.19 -24.73 27.51
C GLU A 346 -5.68 -24.90 27.76
N TYR A 347 -6.54 -24.39 26.87
CA TYR A 347 -7.94 -24.73 26.76
C TYR A 347 -8.18 -25.41 25.43
#